data_653cfa89a3390f6af53cdbee406c8c9f
#
_entry.id   653cfa89a3390f6af53cdbee406c8c9f
#
_cell.length_a   1.000
_cell.length_b   1.000
_cell.length_c   1.000
_cell.angle_alpha   90.00
_cell.angle_beta   90.00
_cell.angle_gamma   90.00
#
_symmetry.space_group_name_H-M   'P 1'
#
loop_
_entity.id
_entity.type
_entity.pdbx_description
1 polymer ?
#
loop_
_entity_poly.entity_id
_entity_poly.type
_entity_poly.pdbx_seq_one_letter_code
_entity_poly.pdbx_strand_id
1 'polypeptide(L)'
;MSGGAFEYQQYHIEEMADSIEQEIIEAGREIPQDIWAKNHWYGSSFDDSDRTYPTYERKTIDIMKRAVYVLRMAYIYAKRVDWMLSGDDGEDTLVERLQEELQALKAKYPSGKFTFKEKDVYFDKECERYMLKDTE
;
A
#
# COMPACT_ATOMS: atom_id res chain seq x y z
N MET A 1 14.69 -19.98 10.68
CA MET A 1 14.72 -19.02 11.74
C MET A 1 13.33 -18.68 12.24
N SER A 2 13.18 -18.66 13.52
CA SER A 2 11.87 -18.49 14.12
C SER A 2 11.59 -17.02 14.42
N GLY A 3 10.79 -16.38 13.63
CA GLY A 3 10.18 -15.11 13.95
C GLY A 3 11.02 -13.86 14.08
N GLY A 4 12.28 -13.95 14.40
CA GLY A 4 13.13 -12.80 14.64
C GLY A 4 12.76 -12.02 15.90
N ALA A 5 13.38 -10.85 16.07
CA ALA A 5 13.21 -10.02 17.27
C ALA A 5 11.81 -9.44 17.39
N PHE A 6 11.15 -9.15 16.27
CA PHE A 6 9.82 -8.54 16.26
C PHE A 6 8.70 -9.53 15.89
N GLU A 7 9.00 -10.81 15.85
CA GLU A 7 8.03 -11.87 15.54
C GLU A 7 7.23 -11.60 14.26
N TYR A 8 7.90 -11.07 13.23
CA TYR A 8 7.32 -10.73 11.93
C TYR A 8 6.27 -9.60 11.97
N GLN A 9 6.15 -8.88 13.07
CA GLN A 9 5.15 -7.80 13.19
C GLN A 9 5.44 -6.65 12.21
N GLN A 10 6.68 -6.49 11.77
CA GLN A 10 7.01 -5.46 10.79
C GLN A 10 6.25 -5.62 9.48
N TYR A 11 5.80 -6.83 9.14
CA TYR A 11 5.00 -7.05 7.93
C TYR A 11 3.63 -6.39 8.00
N HIS A 12 3.11 -6.16 9.20
CA HIS A 12 1.87 -5.42 9.37
C HIS A 12 2.01 -3.97 8.91
N ILE A 13 3.19 -3.39 9.06
CA ILE A 13 3.46 -2.03 8.59
C ILE A 13 3.37 -1.99 7.06
N GLU A 14 3.95 -2.98 6.39
CA GLU A 14 3.86 -3.07 4.93
C GLU A 14 2.41 -3.27 4.47
N GLU A 15 1.66 -4.11 5.17
CA GLU A 15 0.24 -4.32 4.87
C GLU A 15 -0.58 -3.05 5.03
N MET A 16 -0.27 -2.22 6.03
CA MET A 16 -0.93 -0.92 6.19
C MET A 16 -0.67 -0.01 5.00
N ALA A 17 0.58 0.03 4.53
CA ALA A 17 0.93 0.82 3.36
C ALA A 17 0.19 0.32 2.12
N ASP A 18 0.12 -1.00 1.94
CA ASP A 18 -0.62 -1.60 0.82
C ASP A 18 -2.09 -1.23 0.87
N SER A 19 -2.69 -1.28 2.05
CA SER A 19 -4.10 -0.93 2.23
C SER A 19 -4.38 0.54 1.91
N ILE A 20 -3.48 1.43 2.32
CA ILE A 20 -3.63 2.86 2.03
C ILE A 20 -3.47 3.12 0.53
N GLU A 21 -2.50 2.47 -0.13
CA GLU A 21 -2.36 2.59 -1.59
C GLU A 21 -3.65 2.17 -2.29
N GLN A 22 -4.24 1.07 -1.85
CA GLN A 22 -5.48 0.58 -2.44
C GLN A 22 -6.62 1.58 -2.28
N GLU A 23 -6.75 2.17 -1.09
CA GLU A 23 -7.76 3.21 -0.84
C GLU A 23 -7.59 4.41 -1.76
N ILE A 24 -6.35 4.83 -1.98
CA ILE A 24 -6.05 5.97 -2.86
C ILE A 24 -6.39 5.64 -4.31
N ILE A 25 -6.01 4.46 -4.76
CA ILE A 25 -6.25 4.03 -6.15
C ILE A 25 -7.75 3.94 -6.42
N GLU A 26 -8.51 3.42 -5.47
CA GLU A 26 -9.95 3.19 -5.63
C GLU A 26 -10.81 4.41 -5.34
N ALA A 27 -10.25 5.44 -4.71
CA ALA A 27 -11.03 6.59 -4.22
C ALA A 27 -11.90 7.20 -5.33
N GLY A 28 -13.19 7.26 -5.07
CA GLY A 28 -14.16 7.87 -5.97
C GLY A 28 -14.47 7.11 -7.25
N ARG A 29 -13.85 5.95 -7.46
CA ARG A 29 -14.11 5.16 -8.67
C ARG A 29 -15.41 4.40 -8.53
N GLU A 30 -16.03 4.13 -9.67
CA GLU A 30 -17.27 3.36 -9.72
C GLU A 30 -16.96 1.89 -9.49
N ILE A 31 -17.72 1.26 -8.60
CA ILE A 31 -17.63 -0.19 -8.38
C ILE A 31 -18.38 -0.87 -9.53
N PRO A 32 -17.77 -1.82 -10.25
CA PRO A 32 -18.47 -2.53 -11.32
C PRO A 32 -19.77 -3.16 -10.82
N GLN A 33 -20.82 -3.08 -11.65
CA GLN A 33 -22.16 -3.48 -11.25
C GLN A 33 -22.25 -4.93 -10.79
N ASP A 34 -21.54 -5.83 -11.45
CA ASP A 34 -21.53 -7.24 -11.08
C ASP A 34 -20.91 -7.47 -9.70
N ILE A 35 -19.85 -6.73 -9.37
CA ILE A 35 -19.20 -6.81 -8.07
C ILE A 35 -20.09 -6.22 -6.99
N TRP A 36 -20.71 -5.07 -7.29
CA TRP A 36 -21.62 -4.41 -6.36
C TRP A 36 -22.83 -5.31 -6.03
N ALA A 37 -23.46 -5.91 -7.05
CA ALA A 37 -24.59 -6.79 -6.87
C ALA A 37 -24.24 -8.04 -6.08
N LYS A 38 -23.04 -8.57 -6.26
CA LYS A 38 -22.56 -9.74 -5.55
C LYS A 38 -22.44 -9.49 -4.04
N ASN A 39 -22.06 -8.28 -3.66
CA ASN A 39 -21.82 -7.92 -2.27
C ASN A 39 -23.05 -7.31 -1.59
N HIS A 40 -24.07 -6.91 -2.34
CA HIS A 40 -25.24 -6.19 -1.84
C HIS A 40 -26.55 -6.84 -2.32
N TRP A 41 -26.76 -8.10 -1.97
CA TRP A 41 -27.82 -8.86 -2.61
C TRP A 41 -29.11 -9.00 -1.79
N TYR A 42 -29.15 -8.65 -0.54
CA TYR A 42 -30.29 -8.94 0.30
C TYR A 42 -31.31 -7.82 0.38
N GLY A 43 -32.20 -7.73 -0.57
CA GLY A 43 -33.42 -6.93 -0.42
C GLY A 43 -33.25 -5.51 0.06
N SER A 44 -32.05 -5.04 0.11
CA SER A 44 -31.81 -3.67 0.45
C SER A 44 -32.01 -2.86 -0.81
N SER A 45 -32.79 -1.81 -0.66
CA SER A 45 -33.04 -0.88 -1.73
C SER A 45 -31.77 -0.08 -1.99
N PHE A 46 -30.85 -0.66 -2.75
CA PHE A 46 -29.63 0.06 -3.11
C PHE A 46 -29.89 0.90 -4.34
N ASP A 47 -29.62 2.14 -4.18
CA ASP A 47 -29.55 3.05 -5.29
C ASP A 47 -28.20 2.86 -5.98
N ASP A 48 -28.21 2.64 -7.30
CA ASP A 48 -26.98 2.52 -8.08
C ASP A 48 -26.08 3.75 -7.96
N SER A 49 -26.62 4.88 -7.53
CA SER A 49 -25.84 6.10 -7.32
C SER A 49 -24.81 5.97 -6.20
N ASP A 50 -24.99 5.01 -5.29
CA ASP A 50 -24.05 4.76 -4.20
C ASP A 50 -22.94 3.80 -4.59
N ARG A 51 -22.91 3.37 -5.84
CA ARG A 51 -21.95 2.39 -6.30
C ARG A 51 -20.59 3.02 -6.62
N THR A 52 -19.98 3.63 -5.60
CA THR A 52 -18.65 4.22 -5.72
C THR A 52 -17.84 3.90 -4.47
N TYR A 53 -16.54 3.80 -4.67
CA TYR A 53 -15.63 3.72 -3.53
C TYR A 53 -15.61 5.05 -2.78
N PRO A 54 -15.28 5.03 -1.49
CA PRO A 54 -15.23 6.26 -0.70
C PRO A 54 -14.37 7.34 -1.36
N THR A 55 -14.80 8.59 -1.21
CA THR A 55 -14.05 9.75 -1.71
C THR A 55 -13.47 10.50 -0.52
N TYR A 56 -12.37 11.18 -0.76
CA TYR A 56 -11.67 11.95 0.26
C TYR A 56 -11.32 13.32 -0.30
N GLU A 57 -11.21 14.30 0.58
CA GLU A 57 -10.75 15.62 0.19
C GLU A 57 -9.31 15.55 -0.30
N ARG A 58 -8.93 16.49 -1.16
CA ARG A 58 -7.59 16.52 -1.74
C ARG A 58 -6.48 16.52 -0.67
N LYS A 59 -6.65 17.31 0.37
CA LYS A 59 -5.67 17.36 1.46
C LYS A 59 -5.55 16.02 2.19
N THR A 60 -6.66 15.30 2.33
CA THR A 60 -6.66 13.97 2.94
C THR A 60 -5.91 12.97 2.07
N ILE A 61 -6.14 13.00 0.76
CA ILE A 61 -5.43 12.14 -0.19
C ILE A 61 -3.92 12.43 -0.13
N ASP A 62 -3.53 13.70 -0.06
CA ASP A 62 -2.10 14.04 0.05
C ASP A 62 -1.48 13.49 1.32
N ILE A 63 -2.19 13.54 2.43
CA ILE A 63 -1.74 12.94 3.70
C ILE A 63 -1.60 11.43 3.54
N MET A 64 -2.58 10.78 2.91
CA MET A 64 -2.56 9.33 2.68
C MET A 64 -1.37 8.92 1.81
N LYS A 65 -1.10 9.68 0.76
CA LYS A 65 0.04 9.45 -0.13
C LYS A 65 1.37 9.54 0.62
N ARG A 66 1.48 10.53 1.49
CA ARG A 66 2.67 10.68 2.34
C ARG A 66 2.79 9.53 3.34
N ALA A 67 1.67 9.12 3.92
CA ALA A 67 1.64 8.01 4.87
C ALA A 67 2.17 6.72 4.26
N VAL A 68 1.85 6.43 3.00
CA VAL A 68 2.38 5.26 2.30
C VAL A 68 3.90 5.29 2.33
N TYR A 69 4.50 6.40 1.93
CA TYR A 69 5.96 6.54 1.90
C TYR A 69 6.57 6.36 3.29
N VAL A 70 5.99 7.02 4.29
CA VAL A 70 6.49 6.95 5.67
C VAL A 70 6.40 5.52 6.21
N LEU A 71 5.30 4.82 5.94
CA LEU A 71 5.13 3.44 6.38
C LEU A 71 6.10 2.50 5.67
N ARG A 72 6.33 2.69 4.37
CA ARG A 72 7.32 1.89 3.64
C ARG A 72 8.72 2.12 4.23
N MET A 73 9.04 3.36 4.58
CA MET A 73 10.32 3.69 5.24
C MET A 73 10.41 3.01 6.60
N ALA A 74 9.35 3.09 7.41
CA ALA A 74 9.31 2.46 8.72
C ALA A 74 9.49 0.95 8.62
N TYR A 75 8.86 0.33 7.62
CA TYR A 75 9.01 -1.11 7.39
C TYR A 75 10.47 -1.47 7.10
N ILE A 76 11.15 -0.69 6.26
CA ILE A 76 12.55 -0.94 5.93
C ILE A 76 13.42 -0.87 7.20
N TYR A 77 13.23 0.16 8.03
CA TYR A 77 13.95 0.27 9.28
C TYR A 77 13.67 -0.92 10.20
N ALA A 78 12.41 -1.25 10.40
CA ALA A 78 12.02 -2.34 11.29
C ALA A 78 12.60 -3.66 10.82
N LYS A 79 12.53 -3.93 9.53
CA LYS A 79 13.05 -5.16 8.94
C LYS A 79 14.57 -5.29 9.14
N ARG A 80 15.30 -4.23 8.85
CA ARG A 80 16.77 -4.26 8.96
C ARG A 80 17.23 -4.42 10.40
N VAL A 81 16.59 -3.68 11.31
CA VAL A 81 16.91 -3.80 12.74
C VAL A 81 16.56 -5.18 13.27
N ASP A 82 15.41 -5.72 12.85
CA ASP A 82 15.01 -7.08 13.24
C ASP A 82 16.06 -8.13 12.84
N TRP A 83 16.56 -8.05 11.61
CA TRP A 83 17.53 -9.01 11.12
C TRP A 83 18.87 -8.88 11.85
N MET A 84 19.28 -7.66 12.18
CA MET A 84 20.49 -7.47 12.97
C MET A 84 20.33 -8.03 14.39
N LEU A 85 19.23 -7.71 15.05
CA LEU A 85 18.96 -8.17 16.41
C LEU A 85 18.81 -9.69 16.50
N SER A 86 18.35 -10.31 15.41
CA SER A 86 18.19 -11.77 15.33
C SER A 86 19.48 -12.49 14.94
N GLY A 87 20.54 -11.74 14.66
CA GLY A 87 21.83 -12.31 14.29
C GLY A 87 22.00 -12.66 12.84
N ASP A 88 21.04 -12.30 11.98
CA ASP A 88 21.11 -12.57 10.54
C ASP A 88 21.99 -11.58 9.80
N ASP A 89 22.08 -10.35 10.32
CA ASP A 89 22.92 -9.31 9.77
C ASP A 89 23.85 -8.77 10.86
N GLY A 90 25.07 -8.39 10.45
CA GLY A 90 25.98 -7.66 11.32
C GLY A 90 25.70 -6.17 11.28
N GLU A 91 26.33 -5.42 12.17
CA GLU A 91 26.18 -3.97 12.22
C GLU A 91 26.62 -3.29 10.92
N ASP A 92 27.71 -3.77 10.31
CA ASP A 92 28.20 -3.22 9.05
C ASP A 92 27.22 -3.45 7.91
N THR A 93 26.66 -4.65 7.84
CA THR A 93 25.68 -5.03 6.83
C THR A 93 24.38 -4.25 7.01
N LEU A 94 24.00 -3.98 8.26
CA LEU A 94 22.81 -3.19 8.57
C LEU A 94 22.89 -1.82 7.90
N VAL A 95 23.99 -1.09 8.10
CA VAL A 95 24.15 0.25 7.55
C VAL A 95 24.08 0.25 6.03
N GLU A 96 24.83 -0.67 5.41
CA GLU A 96 24.89 -0.76 3.95
C GLU A 96 23.52 -1.09 3.33
N ARG A 97 22.87 -2.12 3.83
CA ARG A 97 21.58 -2.56 3.28
C ARG A 97 20.45 -1.58 3.55
N LEU A 98 20.48 -0.94 4.72
CA LEU A 98 19.52 0.10 5.05
C LEU A 98 19.61 1.25 4.04
N GLN A 99 20.82 1.73 3.77
CA GLN A 99 21.01 2.82 2.82
C GLN A 99 20.57 2.44 1.42
N GLU A 100 20.88 1.22 0.97
CA GLU A 100 20.47 0.75 -0.35
C GLU A 100 18.94 0.73 -0.48
N GLU A 101 18.25 0.19 0.52
CA GLU A 101 16.79 0.09 0.48
C GLU A 101 16.12 1.45 0.59
N LEU A 102 16.66 2.35 1.41
CA LEU A 102 16.11 3.70 1.50
C LEU A 102 16.29 4.47 0.20
N GLN A 103 17.42 4.29 -0.48
CA GLN A 103 17.65 4.92 -1.78
C GLN A 103 16.71 4.37 -2.84
N ALA A 104 16.49 3.06 -2.84
CA ALA A 104 15.54 2.44 -3.77
C ALA A 104 14.11 2.95 -3.55
N LEU A 105 13.72 3.11 -2.28
CA LEU A 105 12.41 3.67 -1.94
C LEU A 105 12.29 5.11 -2.42
N LYS A 106 13.32 5.92 -2.20
CA LYS A 106 13.35 7.30 -2.64
C LYS A 106 13.26 7.41 -4.17
N ALA A 107 13.93 6.50 -4.88
CA ALA A 107 13.87 6.46 -6.34
C ALA A 107 12.46 6.11 -6.83
N LYS A 108 11.76 5.22 -6.11
CA LYS A 108 10.38 4.82 -6.44
C LYS A 108 9.39 5.95 -6.15
N TYR A 109 9.63 6.73 -5.10
CA TYR A 109 8.74 7.83 -4.70
C TYR A 109 9.53 9.13 -4.59
N PRO A 110 9.95 9.74 -5.74
CA PRO A 110 10.83 10.91 -5.71
C PRO A 110 10.26 12.12 -4.95
N SER A 111 8.94 12.25 -4.93
CA SER A 111 8.27 13.35 -4.23
C SER A 111 8.08 13.11 -2.74
N GLY A 112 8.53 11.94 -2.24
CA GLY A 112 8.34 11.56 -0.84
C GLY A 112 6.91 11.17 -0.51
N LYS A 113 6.14 10.75 -1.51
CA LYS A 113 4.78 10.28 -1.34
C LYS A 113 4.39 9.38 -2.52
N PHE A 114 3.41 8.51 -2.28
CA PHE A 114 2.89 7.63 -3.32
C PHE A 114 2.26 8.46 -4.44
N THR A 115 2.62 8.18 -5.68
CA THR A 115 2.04 8.83 -6.86
C THR A 115 1.85 7.79 -7.96
N PHE A 116 0.88 8.04 -8.83
CA PHE A 116 0.64 7.17 -9.99
C PHE A 116 0.00 7.98 -11.10
N LYS A 117 0.08 7.45 -12.31
CA LYS A 117 -0.58 8.06 -13.46
C LYS A 117 -1.95 7.44 -13.62
N GLU A 118 -2.96 8.28 -13.78
CA GLU A 118 -4.35 7.83 -13.90
C GLU A 118 -4.53 6.80 -15.02
N LYS A 119 -3.83 6.96 -16.11
CA LYS A 119 -3.90 6.04 -17.25
C LYS A 119 -3.35 4.63 -16.96
N ASP A 120 -2.58 4.49 -15.91
CA ASP A 120 -2.00 3.20 -15.55
C ASP A 120 -2.89 2.40 -14.60
N VAL A 121 -4.04 2.95 -14.21
CA VAL A 121 -5.01 2.27 -13.36
C VAL A 121 -5.96 1.45 -14.23
N TYR A 122 -6.16 0.20 -13.83
CA TYR A 122 -7.11 -0.68 -14.52
C TYR A 122 -7.85 -1.53 -13.50
N PHE A 123 -9.01 -2.06 -13.90
CA PHE A 123 -9.78 -2.95 -13.03
C PHE A 123 -9.40 -4.40 -13.31
N ASP A 124 -8.98 -5.11 -12.26
CA ASP A 124 -8.61 -6.52 -12.35
C ASP A 124 -9.77 -7.37 -11.85
N LYS A 125 -10.38 -8.16 -12.73
CA LYS A 125 -11.54 -8.98 -12.39
C LYS A 125 -11.19 -10.15 -11.47
N GLU A 126 -9.96 -10.65 -11.54
CA GLU A 126 -9.55 -11.74 -10.66
C GLU A 126 -9.46 -11.28 -9.21
N CYS A 127 -8.90 -10.11 -9.00
CA CYS A 127 -8.80 -9.51 -7.66
C CYS A 127 -10.03 -8.72 -7.26
N GLU A 128 -10.90 -8.43 -8.22
CA GLU A 128 -12.11 -7.61 -8.04
C GLU A 128 -11.78 -6.21 -7.48
N ARG A 129 -10.67 -5.61 -7.95
CA ARG A 129 -10.24 -4.29 -7.49
C ARG A 129 -9.40 -3.59 -8.54
N TYR A 130 -9.24 -2.29 -8.36
CA TYR A 130 -8.40 -1.49 -9.24
C TYR A 130 -6.93 -1.69 -8.91
N MET A 131 -6.13 -1.83 -9.95
CA MET A 131 -4.70 -2.09 -9.84
C MET A 131 -3.91 -1.12 -10.69
N LEU A 132 -2.62 -1.03 -10.43
CA LEU A 132 -1.70 -0.27 -11.26
C LEU A 132 -0.96 -1.22 -12.19
N LYS A 133 -0.76 -0.79 -13.43
CA LYS A 133 0.05 -1.55 -14.38
C LYS A 133 1.49 -1.56 -13.91
N ASP A 134 2.13 -2.71 -14.02
CA ASP A 134 3.56 -2.80 -13.75
C ASP A 134 4.30 -1.97 -14.80
N THR A 135 5.06 -1.00 -14.31
CA THR A 135 5.89 -0.17 -15.18
C THR A 135 7.31 -0.69 -15.11
N GLU A 136 7.69 -1.42 -16.10
CA GLU A 136 9.08 -1.73 -16.31
C GLU A 136 9.63 -0.94 -17.45
#